data_41ec8355c7de7876f673871cace9faf5
#
_entry.id   41ec8355c7de7876f673871cace9faf5
#
_cell.length_a   1.000
_cell.length_b   1.000
_cell.length_c   1.000
_cell.angle_alpha   90.00
_cell.angle_beta   90.00
_cell.angle_gamma   90.00
#
_symmetry.space_group_name_H-M   'P 1'
#
loop_
_entity.id
_entity.type
_entity.pdbx_description
1 polymer ?
#
loop_
_entity_poly.entity_id
_entity_poly.type
_entity_poly.pdbx_seq_one_letter_code
_entity_poly.pdbx_strand_id
1 'polypeptide(L)'
;PVRAFRNVDGDPFFVRSAKGSRITDADGRDLIDYVGTWGPAILGHAPQAVLDAVHQAVDRGLGYGIPTPIEVDMAETVTRWFPSVKKVRMVNSGTEATMAAIRLARGYTGRRKILKFEGCYHGHVDSLLVSAGSGALTFGEPDSAGVPREFAQLTLTVPYNDREAVRDAFVRYGDDIAAIIVEPFPGNAGFYLPRHG
;
A
#
# COMPACT_ATOMS: atom_id res chain seq x y z
N PRO A 1 -7.50 -15.23 -9.41
CA PRO A 1 -6.46 -14.20 -9.19
C PRO A 1 -6.99 -13.07 -8.33
N VAL A 2 -6.14 -12.57 -7.45
CA VAL A 2 -6.48 -11.50 -6.50
C VAL A 2 -6.71 -10.15 -7.21
N ARG A 3 -6.22 -10.02 -8.44
CA ARG A 3 -6.36 -8.80 -9.26
C ARG A 3 -7.16 -9.09 -10.52
N ALA A 4 -8.15 -8.24 -10.78
CA ALA A 4 -8.95 -8.34 -12.00
C ALA A 4 -8.28 -7.57 -13.12
N PHE A 5 -8.00 -8.23 -14.23
CA PHE A 5 -7.49 -7.60 -15.47
C PHE A 5 -8.63 -7.16 -16.40
N ARG A 6 -9.84 -6.98 -15.87
CA ARG A 6 -11.02 -6.60 -16.66
C ARG A 6 -10.99 -5.17 -17.19
N ASN A 7 -10.07 -4.35 -16.71
CA ASN A 7 -9.95 -2.94 -17.11
C ASN A 7 -9.10 -2.76 -18.38
N VAL A 8 -8.51 -3.84 -18.89
CA VAL A 8 -7.81 -3.88 -20.16
C VAL A 8 -8.51 -4.87 -21.08
N ASP A 9 -8.55 -4.57 -22.36
CA ASP A 9 -9.16 -5.44 -23.34
C ASP A 9 -8.39 -6.76 -23.46
N GLY A 10 -9.09 -7.89 -23.58
CA GLY A 10 -8.54 -9.22 -23.72
C GLY A 10 -8.57 -10.07 -22.44
N ASP A 11 -8.20 -11.33 -22.59
CA ASP A 11 -8.12 -12.29 -21.51
C ASP A 11 -6.78 -12.16 -20.74
N PRO A 12 -6.79 -12.39 -19.41
CA PRO A 12 -5.56 -12.41 -18.63
C PRO A 12 -4.68 -13.59 -19.08
N PHE A 13 -3.40 -13.31 -19.31
CA PHE A 13 -2.39 -14.33 -19.61
C PHE A 13 -1.62 -14.74 -18.35
N PHE A 14 -1.02 -15.93 -18.40
CA PHE A 14 -0.23 -16.47 -17.31
C PHE A 14 1.26 -16.32 -17.62
N VAL A 15 2.04 -15.80 -16.66
CA VAL A 15 3.49 -15.69 -16.78
C VAL A 15 4.15 -16.98 -16.33
N ARG A 16 5.04 -17.52 -17.17
CA ARG A 16 5.83 -18.71 -16.90
C ARG A 16 7.17 -18.39 -16.26
N SER A 17 7.82 -17.33 -16.73
CA SER A 17 9.13 -16.88 -16.22
C SER A 17 9.34 -15.40 -16.47
N ALA A 18 10.29 -14.81 -15.75
CA ALA A 18 10.64 -13.40 -15.92
C ALA A 18 12.13 -13.18 -15.62
N LYS A 19 12.79 -12.27 -16.37
CA LYS A 19 14.19 -11.88 -16.15
C LYS A 19 14.42 -10.44 -16.61
N GLY A 20 15.06 -9.64 -15.79
CA GLY A 20 15.28 -8.22 -16.10
C GLY A 20 13.95 -7.48 -16.32
N SER A 21 13.79 -6.85 -17.46
CA SER A 21 12.58 -6.13 -17.87
C SER A 21 11.58 -6.98 -18.69
N ARG A 22 11.79 -8.28 -18.80
CA ARG A 22 10.99 -9.14 -19.67
C ARG A 22 10.29 -10.25 -18.89
N ILE A 23 9.12 -10.61 -19.39
CA ILE A 23 8.32 -11.76 -18.92
C ILE A 23 8.06 -12.68 -20.10
N THR A 24 8.06 -13.97 -19.85
CA THR A 24 7.66 -14.99 -20.83
C THR A 24 6.34 -15.61 -20.35
N ASP A 25 5.32 -15.56 -21.17
CA ASP A 25 4.02 -16.15 -20.81
C ASP A 25 3.99 -17.67 -20.99
N ALA A 26 2.86 -18.27 -20.63
CA ALA A 26 2.66 -19.72 -20.74
C ALA A 26 2.67 -20.23 -22.20
N ASP A 27 2.33 -19.36 -23.15
CA ASP A 27 2.33 -19.66 -24.58
C ASP A 27 3.70 -19.45 -25.24
N GLY A 28 4.70 -18.99 -24.47
CA GLY A 28 6.06 -18.76 -24.95
C GLY A 28 6.29 -17.38 -25.57
N ARG A 29 5.34 -16.45 -25.48
CA ARG A 29 5.54 -15.07 -25.94
C ARG A 29 6.43 -14.31 -24.98
N ASP A 30 7.37 -13.55 -25.52
CA ASP A 30 8.30 -12.74 -24.75
C ASP A 30 7.85 -11.26 -24.79
N LEU A 31 7.50 -10.70 -23.64
CA LEU A 31 6.89 -9.40 -23.47
C LEU A 31 7.75 -8.49 -22.60
N ILE A 32 7.71 -7.17 -22.84
CA ILE A 32 8.30 -6.18 -21.95
C ILE A 32 7.34 -5.95 -20.78
N ASP A 33 7.84 -6.04 -19.56
CA ASP A 33 7.04 -5.80 -18.36
C ASP A 33 7.08 -4.32 -17.96
N TYR A 34 5.99 -3.62 -18.21
CA TYR A 34 5.77 -2.26 -17.72
C TYR A 34 5.05 -2.20 -16.37
N VAL A 35 4.70 -3.33 -15.79
CA VAL A 35 4.00 -3.40 -14.50
C VAL A 35 4.98 -3.42 -13.32
N GLY A 36 6.13 -4.10 -13.49
CA GLY A 36 7.20 -4.16 -12.48
C GLY A 36 6.70 -4.64 -11.12
N THR A 37 5.83 -5.67 -11.09
CA THR A 37 5.19 -6.21 -9.88
C THR A 37 4.45 -5.15 -9.03
N TRP A 38 3.92 -4.13 -9.69
CA TRP A 38 3.24 -2.97 -9.08
C TRP A 38 4.16 -2.10 -8.21
N GLY A 39 5.44 -1.97 -8.64
CA GLY A 39 6.44 -1.11 -8.03
C GLY A 39 7.65 -1.81 -7.41
N PRO A 40 7.54 -2.96 -6.73
CA PRO A 40 8.68 -3.59 -6.06
C PRO A 40 9.84 -4.02 -6.95
N ALA A 41 9.61 -4.34 -8.23
CA ALA A 41 10.66 -4.85 -9.14
C ALA A 41 11.58 -3.76 -9.69
N ILE A 42 12.11 -2.87 -8.85
CA ILE A 42 13.00 -1.77 -9.27
C ILE A 42 14.35 -2.27 -9.84
N LEU A 43 14.78 -3.46 -9.50
CA LEU A 43 15.97 -4.12 -10.05
C LEU A 43 15.65 -5.03 -11.25
N GLY A 44 14.40 -5.04 -11.69
CA GLY A 44 13.90 -6.01 -12.64
C GLY A 44 13.64 -7.39 -12.00
N HIS A 45 13.24 -8.34 -12.83
CA HIS A 45 12.98 -9.70 -12.41
C HIS A 45 14.25 -10.52 -12.24
N ALA A 46 14.28 -11.38 -11.24
CA ALA A 46 15.34 -12.36 -10.99
C ALA A 46 16.78 -11.76 -11.02
N PRO A 47 17.06 -10.64 -10.31
CA PRO A 47 18.41 -10.10 -10.25
C PRO A 47 19.33 -11.11 -9.53
N GLN A 48 20.49 -11.43 -10.14
CA GLN A 48 21.35 -12.55 -9.70
C GLN A 48 21.77 -12.43 -8.24
N ALA A 49 22.17 -11.24 -7.79
CA ALA A 49 22.58 -11.02 -6.41
C ALA A 49 21.47 -11.33 -5.38
N VAL A 50 20.20 -11.07 -5.73
CA VAL A 50 19.06 -11.41 -4.88
C VAL A 50 18.82 -12.92 -4.89
N LEU A 51 18.89 -13.56 -6.05
CA LEU A 51 18.75 -15.01 -6.16
C LEU A 51 19.81 -15.74 -5.31
N ASP A 52 21.07 -15.34 -5.41
CA ASP A 52 22.16 -15.93 -4.65
C ASP A 52 21.94 -15.78 -3.14
N ALA A 53 21.52 -14.60 -2.68
CA ALA A 53 21.21 -14.36 -1.28
C ALA A 53 20.02 -15.20 -0.78
N VAL A 54 18.98 -15.37 -1.61
CA VAL A 54 17.83 -16.21 -1.28
C VAL A 54 18.23 -17.68 -1.20
N HIS A 55 19.00 -18.19 -2.15
CA HIS A 55 19.51 -19.58 -2.11
C HIS A 55 20.30 -19.85 -0.83
N GLN A 56 21.23 -18.97 -0.46
CA GLN A 56 21.98 -19.07 0.79
C GLN A 56 21.08 -19.03 2.04
N ALA A 57 20.00 -18.25 2.00
CA ALA A 57 19.06 -18.19 3.13
C ALA A 57 18.24 -19.48 3.25
N VAL A 58 17.80 -20.05 2.12
CA VAL A 58 17.06 -21.33 2.08
C VAL A 58 17.85 -22.45 2.76
N ASP A 59 19.15 -22.54 2.51
CA ASP A 59 20.02 -23.57 3.10
C ASP A 59 20.12 -23.46 4.63
N ARG A 60 19.88 -22.29 5.20
CA ARG A 60 19.87 -22.06 6.66
C ARG A 60 18.50 -22.15 7.32
N GLY A 61 17.44 -22.23 6.51
CA GLY A 61 16.05 -22.21 6.94
C GLY A 61 15.39 -20.81 6.83
N LEU A 62 14.08 -20.79 6.66
CA LEU A 62 13.32 -19.59 6.33
C LEU A 62 12.41 -19.08 7.46
N GLY A 63 12.17 -19.86 8.50
CA GLY A 63 11.27 -19.46 9.58
C GLY A 63 11.67 -20.11 10.90
N TYR A 64 11.97 -19.28 11.90
CA TYR A 64 12.48 -19.76 13.19
C TYR A 64 11.50 -19.52 14.35
N GLY A 65 10.48 -18.68 14.17
CA GLY A 65 9.55 -18.29 15.24
C GLY A 65 10.17 -17.41 16.34
N ILE A 66 11.42 -17.00 16.17
CA ILE A 66 12.20 -16.12 17.07
C ILE A 66 12.98 -15.11 16.25
N PRO A 67 13.42 -13.97 16.85
CA PRO A 67 14.16 -12.93 16.12
C PRO A 67 15.44 -13.45 15.47
N THR A 68 15.79 -12.86 14.34
CA THR A 68 16.97 -13.23 13.55
C THR A 68 17.90 -12.03 13.31
N PRO A 69 19.22 -12.23 13.13
CA PRO A 69 20.13 -11.13 12.82
C PRO A 69 19.75 -10.33 11.57
N ILE A 70 19.22 -10.98 10.53
CA ILE A 70 18.84 -10.33 9.28
C ILE A 70 17.70 -9.31 9.47
N GLU A 71 16.82 -9.51 10.46
CA GLU A 71 15.78 -8.52 10.80
C GLU A 71 16.41 -7.26 11.42
N VAL A 72 17.46 -7.43 12.22
CA VAL A 72 18.22 -6.31 12.78
C VAL A 72 18.93 -5.54 11.68
N ASP A 73 19.67 -6.24 10.80
CA ASP A 73 20.39 -5.64 9.67
C ASP A 73 19.43 -4.84 8.77
N MET A 74 18.24 -5.36 8.51
CA MET A 74 17.22 -4.68 7.73
C MET A 74 16.68 -3.44 8.46
N ALA A 75 16.40 -3.55 9.76
CA ALA A 75 15.92 -2.42 10.56
C ALA A 75 16.97 -1.30 10.63
N GLU A 76 18.24 -1.62 10.81
CA GLU A 76 19.34 -0.66 10.77
C GLU A 76 19.48 0.00 9.39
N THR A 77 19.32 -0.77 8.32
CA THR A 77 19.33 -0.22 6.96
C THR A 77 18.20 0.79 6.75
N VAL A 78 16.99 0.47 7.16
CA VAL A 78 15.84 1.39 7.06
C VAL A 78 16.07 2.65 7.89
N THR A 79 16.51 2.54 9.13
CA THR A 79 16.76 3.71 9.99
C THR A 79 17.90 4.60 9.49
N ARG A 80 18.88 4.02 8.79
CA ARG A 80 19.96 4.77 8.15
C ARG A 80 19.49 5.57 6.93
N TRP A 81 18.60 4.99 6.12
CA TRP A 81 18.06 5.66 4.94
C TRP A 81 16.98 6.68 5.26
N PHE A 82 16.25 6.46 6.34
CA PHE A 82 15.17 7.36 6.77
C PHE A 82 15.44 7.87 8.21
N PRO A 83 16.20 8.97 8.39
CA PRO A 83 16.63 9.45 9.71
C PRO A 83 15.49 9.77 10.68
N SER A 84 14.28 10.04 10.18
CA SER A 84 13.07 10.22 10.99
C SER A 84 12.55 8.91 11.60
N VAL A 85 12.87 7.76 11.01
CA VAL A 85 12.46 6.44 11.49
C VAL A 85 13.40 6.00 12.61
N LYS A 86 12.88 5.75 13.80
CA LYS A 86 13.65 5.30 14.96
C LYS A 86 13.41 3.85 15.35
N LYS A 87 12.30 3.29 14.91
CA LYS A 87 11.92 1.89 15.15
C LYS A 87 11.27 1.32 13.91
N VAL A 88 11.52 0.05 13.63
CA VAL A 88 10.99 -0.66 12.47
C VAL A 88 10.25 -1.91 12.95
N ARG A 89 9.12 -2.18 12.33
CA ARG A 89 8.40 -3.44 12.45
C ARG A 89 8.23 -4.03 11.06
N MET A 90 8.72 -5.24 10.86
CA MET A 90 8.52 -5.98 9.63
C MET A 90 7.14 -6.62 9.61
N VAL A 91 6.52 -6.63 8.44
CA VAL A 91 5.25 -7.32 8.14
C VAL A 91 5.34 -7.90 6.73
N ASN A 92 4.39 -8.78 6.36
CA ASN A 92 4.47 -9.52 5.11
C ASN A 92 3.80 -8.82 3.91
N SER A 93 3.02 -7.76 4.14
CA SER A 93 2.30 -7.07 3.07
C SER A 93 2.06 -5.60 3.38
N GLY A 94 1.78 -4.80 2.33
CA GLY A 94 1.36 -3.41 2.50
C GLY A 94 0.06 -3.27 3.28
N THR A 95 -0.87 -4.21 3.14
CA THR A 95 -2.11 -4.25 3.93
C THR A 95 -1.82 -4.39 5.42
N GLU A 96 -0.93 -5.29 5.81
CA GLU A 96 -0.52 -5.44 7.21
C GLU A 96 0.20 -4.19 7.72
N ALA A 97 1.02 -3.55 6.89
CA ALA A 97 1.70 -2.31 7.25
C ALA A 97 0.71 -1.17 7.52
N THR A 98 -0.24 -0.95 6.62
CA THR A 98 -1.27 0.10 6.78
C THR A 98 -2.22 -0.20 7.93
N MET A 99 -2.61 -1.46 8.12
CA MET A 99 -3.38 -1.90 9.28
C MET A 99 -2.67 -1.60 10.60
N ALA A 100 -1.37 -1.92 10.66
CA ALA A 100 -0.56 -1.66 11.85
C ALA A 100 -0.38 -0.15 12.09
N ALA A 101 -0.17 0.64 11.04
CA ALA A 101 -0.03 2.09 11.11
C ALA A 101 -1.31 2.78 11.63
N ILE A 102 -2.49 2.38 11.12
CA ILE A 102 -3.78 2.89 11.60
C ILE A 102 -3.98 2.56 13.08
N ARG A 103 -3.72 1.31 13.47
CA ARG A 103 -3.84 0.88 14.87
C ARG A 103 -2.92 1.68 15.78
N LEU A 104 -1.68 1.89 15.36
CA LEU A 104 -0.70 2.70 16.08
C LEU A 104 -1.16 4.14 16.23
N ALA A 105 -1.62 4.77 15.14
CA ALA A 105 -2.10 6.14 15.16
C ALA A 105 -3.29 6.31 16.11
N ARG A 106 -4.26 5.40 16.05
CA ARG A 106 -5.41 5.41 16.97
C ARG A 106 -5.00 5.19 18.43
N GLY A 107 -4.12 4.22 18.67
CA GLY A 107 -3.64 3.93 20.03
C GLY A 107 -2.82 5.07 20.64
N TYR A 108 -2.00 5.75 19.84
CA TYR A 108 -1.17 6.86 20.29
C TYR A 108 -1.99 8.13 20.57
N THR A 109 -2.95 8.45 19.70
CA THR A 109 -3.74 9.68 19.79
C THR A 109 -5.00 9.57 20.65
N GLY A 110 -5.50 8.36 20.89
CA GLY A 110 -6.83 8.10 21.46
C GLY A 110 -7.98 8.44 20.50
N ARG A 111 -7.68 8.83 19.25
CA ARG A 111 -8.65 9.28 18.26
C ARG A 111 -9.05 8.12 17.35
N ARG A 112 -10.22 8.23 16.69
CA ARG A 112 -10.82 7.11 15.96
C ARG A 112 -10.74 7.21 14.44
N LYS A 113 -10.83 8.44 13.91
CA LYS A 113 -10.98 8.66 12.47
C LYS A 113 -9.65 8.67 11.74
N ILE A 114 -9.69 8.19 10.50
CA ILE A 114 -8.59 8.31 9.54
C ILE A 114 -9.09 9.16 8.37
N LEU A 115 -8.27 10.06 7.87
CA LEU A 115 -8.54 10.78 6.64
C LEU A 115 -7.72 10.15 5.51
N LYS A 116 -8.38 9.82 4.40
CA LYS A 116 -7.75 9.35 3.16
C LYS A 116 -8.18 10.18 1.96
N PHE A 117 -7.50 10.01 0.84
CA PHE A 117 -7.84 10.69 -0.42
C PHE A 117 -8.52 9.75 -1.40
N GLU A 118 -9.44 10.31 -2.21
CA GLU A 118 -10.13 9.58 -3.26
C GLU A 118 -9.15 8.94 -4.24
N GLY A 119 -9.46 7.72 -4.67
CA GLY A 119 -8.65 6.96 -5.61
C GLY A 119 -7.35 6.40 -5.05
N CYS A 120 -6.90 6.81 -3.86
CA CYS A 120 -5.73 6.24 -3.21
C CYS A 120 -6.00 4.81 -2.71
N TYR A 121 -5.06 3.90 -3.00
CA TYR A 121 -5.11 2.50 -2.58
C TYR A 121 -4.10 2.22 -1.46
N HIS A 122 -4.59 1.71 -0.36
CA HIS A 122 -3.78 1.45 0.83
C HIS A 122 -3.91 0.01 1.36
N GLY A 123 -4.11 -0.95 0.46
CA GLY A 123 -4.39 -2.33 0.84
C GLY A 123 -5.88 -2.59 1.06
N HIS A 124 -6.19 -3.75 1.64
CA HIS A 124 -7.57 -4.24 1.73
C HIS A 124 -8.04 -4.45 3.18
N VAL A 125 -7.57 -3.65 4.13
CA VAL A 125 -8.15 -3.60 5.47
C VAL A 125 -9.50 -2.87 5.42
N ASP A 126 -10.50 -3.36 6.13
CA ASP A 126 -11.88 -2.88 6.06
C ASP A 126 -12.02 -1.35 6.19
N SER A 127 -11.27 -0.75 7.11
CA SER A 127 -11.29 0.70 7.30
C SER A 127 -10.75 1.51 6.12
N LEU A 128 -10.11 0.90 5.14
CA LEU A 128 -9.57 1.56 3.94
C LEU A 128 -10.29 1.15 2.65
N LEU A 129 -11.18 0.15 2.70
CA LEU A 129 -12.07 -0.25 1.61
C LEU A 129 -13.33 0.63 1.61
N VAL A 130 -13.11 1.91 1.41
CA VAL A 130 -14.14 2.94 1.42
C VAL A 130 -13.95 3.88 0.25
N SER A 131 -15.04 4.28 -0.35
CA SER A 131 -15.11 5.33 -1.38
C SER A 131 -15.68 6.63 -0.82
N ALA A 132 -15.54 7.71 -1.58
CA ALA A 132 -16.22 8.95 -1.28
C ALA A 132 -17.73 8.78 -1.50
N GLY A 133 -18.53 9.37 -0.61
CA GLY A 133 -19.95 9.60 -0.86
C GLY A 133 -20.17 10.80 -1.79
N SER A 134 -21.41 11.27 -1.88
CA SER A 134 -21.76 12.44 -2.69
C SER A 134 -21.39 13.75 -1.98
N GLY A 135 -20.22 14.31 -2.24
CA GLY A 135 -19.77 15.59 -1.67
C GLY A 135 -18.25 15.67 -1.46
N ALA A 136 -17.75 16.89 -1.28
CA ALA A 136 -16.31 17.14 -1.15
C ALA A 136 -15.69 16.61 0.16
N LEU A 137 -16.50 16.46 1.21
CA LEU A 137 -16.11 15.82 2.47
C LEU A 137 -17.21 14.83 2.86
N THR A 138 -16.89 13.55 2.79
CA THR A 138 -17.86 12.50 3.08
C THR A 138 -17.32 11.48 4.06
N PHE A 139 -18.23 10.88 4.84
CA PHE A 139 -17.93 9.60 5.49
C PHE A 139 -17.77 8.54 4.42
N GLY A 140 -16.80 7.65 4.60
CA GLY A 140 -16.61 6.54 3.69
C GLY A 140 -17.87 5.69 3.57
N GLU A 141 -18.29 5.44 2.35
CA GLU A 141 -19.24 4.37 2.05
C GLU A 141 -18.45 3.09 1.72
N PRO A 142 -18.89 1.91 2.20
CA PRO A 142 -18.22 0.68 1.85
C PRO A 142 -18.17 0.50 0.33
N ASP A 143 -16.98 0.29 -0.22
CA ASP A 143 -16.81 -0.02 -1.65
C ASP A 143 -16.59 -1.52 -1.91
N SER A 144 -16.63 -2.31 -0.84
CA SER A 144 -16.47 -3.76 -0.89
C SER A 144 -17.60 -4.45 -0.10
N ALA A 145 -18.22 -5.45 -0.71
CA ALA A 145 -19.22 -6.28 -0.05
C ALA A 145 -18.60 -6.94 1.20
N GLY A 146 -19.31 -6.87 2.32
CA GLY A 146 -18.87 -7.44 3.59
C GLY A 146 -18.14 -6.46 4.52
N VAL A 147 -17.85 -5.23 4.08
CA VAL A 147 -17.37 -4.18 4.99
C VAL A 147 -18.55 -3.55 5.72
N PRO A 148 -18.63 -3.64 7.07
CA PRO A 148 -19.69 -3.01 7.83
C PRO A 148 -19.64 -1.47 7.72
N ARG A 149 -20.80 -0.83 7.68
CA ARG A 149 -20.90 0.63 7.62
C ARG A 149 -20.21 1.33 8.78
N GLU A 150 -20.26 0.74 9.95
CA GLU A 150 -19.65 1.25 11.17
C GLU A 150 -18.12 1.37 11.02
N PHE A 151 -17.49 0.46 10.30
CA PHE A 151 -16.06 0.57 9.97
C PHE A 151 -15.80 1.66 8.94
N ALA A 152 -16.60 1.73 7.88
CA ALA A 152 -16.47 2.74 6.84
C ALA A 152 -16.64 4.17 7.39
N GLN A 153 -17.55 4.39 8.33
CA GLN A 153 -17.80 5.68 8.97
C GLN A 153 -16.64 6.22 9.81
N LEU A 154 -15.65 5.40 10.13
CA LEU A 154 -14.42 5.82 10.79
C LEU A 154 -13.36 6.36 9.81
N THR A 155 -13.67 6.41 8.52
CA THR A 155 -12.76 6.92 7.50
C THR A 155 -13.42 8.07 6.75
N LEU A 156 -12.77 9.23 6.79
CA LEU A 156 -13.13 10.40 6.02
C LEU A 156 -12.42 10.32 4.67
N THR A 157 -13.14 10.63 3.59
CA THR A 157 -12.57 10.66 2.25
C THR A 157 -12.72 12.05 1.66
N VAL A 158 -11.63 12.59 1.10
CA VAL A 158 -11.58 13.91 0.48
C VAL A 158 -10.92 13.82 -0.90
N PRO A 159 -11.23 14.72 -1.83
CA PRO A 159 -10.56 14.77 -3.13
C PRO A 159 -9.05 15.02 -2.98
N TYR A 160 -8.25 14.40 -3.86
CA TYR A 160 -6.81 14.65 -3.91
C TYR A 160 -6.56 16.06 -4.47
N ASN A 161 -5.56 16.77 -3.93
CA ASN A 161 -5.27 18.18 -4.26
C ASN A 161 -6.35 19.21 -3.84
N ASP A 162 -7.32 18.84 -3.01
CA ASP A 162 -8.30 19.75 -2.45
C ASP A 162 -7.96 20.14 -1.01
N ARG A 163 -7.26 21.27 -0.86
CA ARG A 163 -6.82 21.78 0.46
C ARG A 163 -7.98 22.24 1.32
N GLU A 164 -9.03 22.79 0.70
CA GLU A 164 -10.19 23.28 1.44
C GLU A 164 -10.98 22.11 2.02
N ALA A 165 -11.16 21.01 1.27
CA ALA A 165 -11.79 19.79 1.80
C ALA A 165 -11.01 19.20 2.97
N VAL A 166 -9.66 19.22 2.92
CA VAL A 166 -8.82 18.81 4.06
C VAL A 166 -9.02 19.75 5.26
N ARG A 167 -9.01 21.08 5.04
CA ARG A 167 -9.23 22.06 6.10
C ARG A 167 -10.60 21.88 6.76
N ASP A 168 -11.65 21.71 5.96
CA ASP A 168 -13.01 21.47 6.42
C ASP A 168 -13.10 20.18 7.25
N ALA A 169 -12.40 19.13 6.86
CA ALA A 169 -12.32 17.88 7.61
C ALA A 169 -11.74 18.13 9.02
N PHE A 170 -10.67 18.91 9.11
CA PHE A 170 -10.05 19.24 10.41
C PHE A 170 -10.89 20.19 11.23
N VAL A 171 -11.58 21.17 10.64
CA VAL A 171 -12.52 22.05 11.36
C VAL A 171 -13.65 21.25 11.99
N ARG A 172 -14.17 20.25 11.27
CA ARG A 172 -15.34 19.46 11.74
C ARG A 172 -14.96 18.29 12.65
N TYR A 173 -13.82 17.65 12.40
CA TYR A 173 -13.48 16.35 13.01
C TYR A 173 -12.04 16.29 13.55
N GLY A 174 -11.32 17.41 13.61
CA GLY A 174 -9.90 17.43 13.96
C GLY A 174 -9.57 16.74 15.28
N ASP A 175 -10.45 16.87 16.27
CA ASP A 175 -10.27 16.22 17.57
C ASP A 175 -10.48 14.69 17.54
N ASP A 176 -11.06 14.16 16.47
CA ASP A 176 -11.28 12.72 16.29
C ASP A 176 -10.40 12.11 15.16
N ILE A 177 -9.65 12.94 14.41
CA ILE A 177 -8.73 12.46 13.37
C ILE A 177 -7.42 12.01 13.99
N ALA A 178 -7.16 10.69 13.90
CA ALA A 178 -5.94 10.06 14.39
C ALA A 178 -4.77 10.23 13.42
N ALA A 179 -5.01 10.15 12.12
CA ALA A 179 -3.99 10.29 11.08
C ALA A 179 -4.59 10.61 9.71
N ILE A 180 -3.73 11.12 8.83
CA ILE A 180 -3.95 11.16 7.39
C ILE A 180 -3.14 10.02 6.77
N ILE A 181 -3.73 9.30 5.81
CA ILE A 181 -3.03 8.34 4.96
C ILE A 181 -3.09 8.81 3.52
N VAL A 182 -1.94 8.85 2.84
CA VAL A 182 -1.81 9.43 1.50
C VAL A 182 -0.81 8.64 0.67
N GLU A 183 -1.09 8.50 -0.63
CA GLU A 183 -0.07 8.16 -1.62
C GLU A 183 0.56 9.46 -2.13
N PRO A 184 1.90 9.60 -2.13
CA PRO A 184 2.55 10.78 -2.71
C PRO A 184 2.21 10.96 -4.19
N PHE A 185 2.02 9.86 -4.91
CA PHE A 185 1.63 9.79 -6.32
C PHE A 185 0.56 8.71 -6.49
N PRO A 186 -0.73 9.06 -6.46
CA PRO A 186 -1.81 8.08 -6.55
C PRO A 186 -1.82 7.36 -7.90
N GLY A 187 -1.25 6.15 -7.93
CA GLY A 187 -1.13 5.36 -9.17
C GLY A 187 -2.48 4.87 -9.68
N ASN A 188 -3.31 4.33 -8.80
CA ASN A 188 -4.63 3.80 -9.17
C ASN A 188 -5.63 4.90 -9.59
N ALA A 189 -5.45 6.13 -9.11
CA ALA A 189 -6.32 7.25 -9.43
C ALA A 189 -6.01 7.92 -10.78
N GLY A 190 -4.92 7.52 -11.46
CA GLY A 190 -4.50 8.11 -12.74
C GLY A 190 -3.18 8.87 -12.67
N PHE A 191 -2.37 8.62 -11.64
CA PHE A 191 -1.06 9.23 -11.44
C PHE A 191 -1.11 10.75 -11.31
N TYR A 192 -1.81 11.23 -10.32
CA TYR A 192 -1.90 12.66 -10.04
C TYR A 192 -0.61 13.16 -9.37
N LEU A 193 -0.12 14.31 -9.83
CA LEU A 193 0.95 15.03 -9.17
C LEU A 193 0.39 15.92 -8.05
N PRO A 194 1.07 15.99 -6.88
CA PRO A 194 0.73 16.97 -5.87
C PRO A 194 0.86 18.39 -6.44
N ARG A 195 -0.13 19.23 -6.21
CA ARG A 195 -0.02 20.66 -6.53
C ARG A 195 0.80 21.36 -5.45
N HIS A 196 1.55 22.39 -5.87
CA HIS A 196 2.24 23.25 -4.94
C HIS A 196 1.25 23.97 -4.00
N GLY A 197 1.56 23.99 -2.70
CA GLY A 197 0.70 24.66 -1.73
C GLY A 197 1.06 24.42 -0.30
#